data_682f3ca520685876b6a12ad00daa7ad2
#
_entry.id   682f3ca520685876b6a12ad00daa7ad2
#
_cell.length_a   1.000
_cell.length_b   1.000
_cell.length_c   1.000
_cell.angle_alpha   90.00
_cell.angle_beta   90.00
_cell.angle_gamma   90.00
#
_symmetry.space_group_name_H-M   'P 1'
#
loop_
_entity.id
_entity.type
_entity.pdbx_description
1 polymer ?
#
loop_
_entity_poly.entity_id
_entity_poly.type
_entity_poly.pdbx_seq_one_letter_code
_entity_poly.pdbx_strand_id
1 'polypeptide(L)'
;MKSIAAVTTMGLATVSVGLLLVGCSSATKTEKTEMASTSASVVASSSPVPATSATPASGAAMTINEYITKNNIAETPFKKDQPGTPKIDFPFPPDWSLAGDKTPDWAYGAIIYDKPVDPNDPPYMYAIASKLTGNVDAAKILEYAPNQVAALPDYKPVTEPTKTSLGGFDAVQSAGTYSKDGQQRIAAQKTVVVPGKDGLFVLQINADSIDGQQGVIIDAANLIDEKTKITPPA
;
A
#
# COMPACT_ATOMS: atom_id res chain seq x y z
N MET A 1 -55.61 0.97 -22.06
CA MET A 1 -56.48 -0.18 -21.71
C MET A 1 -55.71 -1.08 -20.76
N LYS A 2 -56.30 -1.19 -19.55
CA LYS A 2 -56.19 -2.29 -18.55
C LYS A 2 -54.78 -2.68 -18.10
N SER A 3 -54.29 -2.26 -16.94
CA SER A 3 -54.54 -2.79 -15.58
C SER A 3 -54.50 -4.31 -15.46
N ILE A 4 -53.61 -4.84 -14.59
CA ILE A 4 -53.99 -5.56 -13.36
C ILE A 4 -52.74 -5.80 -12.49
N ALA A 5 -52.87 -5.45 -11.24
CA ALA A 5 -52.01 -5.70 -10.08
C ALA A 5 -52.12 -7.14 -9.60
N ALA A 6 -51.13 -7.61 -8.89
CA ALA A 6 -51.29 -8.59 -7.80
C ALA A 6 -50.13 -8.51 -6.81
N VAL A 7 -50.49 -8.17 -5.66
CA VAL A 7 -49.97 -8.22 -4.32
C VAL A 7 -49.96 -9.68 -3.80
N THR A 8 -48.96 -10.10 -3.02
CA THR A 8 -49.06 -11.07 -1.91
C THR A 8 -47.70 -11.17 -1.21
N THR A 9 -47.45 -10.57 -0.09
CA THR A 9 -47.58 -10.90 1.31
C THR A 9 -46.62 -11.96 1.91
N MET A 10 -45.87 -11.50 2.89
CA MET A 10 -45.56 -12.04 4.22
C MET A 10 -44.80 -13.36 4.36
N GLY A 11 -43.78 -13.28 5.21
CA GLY A 11 -43.18 -14.40 5.91
C GLY A 11 -42.14 -13.93 6.93
N LEU A 12 -42.61 -13.41 8.08
CA LEU A 12 -41.85 -13.22 9.31
C LEU A 12 -41.58 -14.59 9.91
N ALA A 13 -40.33 -14.89 10.28
CA ALA A 13 -40.01 -15.93 11.24
C ALA A 13 -38.88 -15.46 12.17
N THR A 14 -39.28 -14.95 13.31
CA THR A 14 -38.49 -14.78 14.53
C THR A 14 -38.29 -16.13 15.20
N VAL A 15 -37.06 -16.49 15.55
CA VAL A 15 -36.80 -17.49 16.61
C VAL A 15 -35.76 -16.90 17.56
N SER A 16 -36.25 -16.67 18.76
CA SER A 16 -35.51 -16.27 19.96
C SER A 16 -35.07 -17.52 20.72
N VAL A 17 -34.16 -17.27 21.71
CA VAL A 17 -33.95 -18.01 22.95
C VAL A 17 -32.74 -18.95 23.01
N GLY A 18 -31.92 -18.61 23.99
CA GLY A 18 -31.05 -19.55 24.68
C GLY A 18 -29.89 -18.94 25.47
N LEU A 19 -30.19 -18.21 26.56
CA LEU A 19 -29.23 -17.93 27.64
C LEU A 19 -28.91 -19.25 28.39
N LEU A 20 -27.65 -19.52 28.65
CA LEU A 20 -27.26 -20.32 29.83
C LEU A 20 -26.00 -19.70 30.47
N LEU A 21 -26.24 -19.11 31.63
CA LEU A 21 -25.30 -18.77 32.69
C LEU A 21 -25.04 -19.98 33.59
N VAL A 22 -23.77 -20.31 33.83
CA VAL A 22 -23.30 -20.97 35.05
C VAL A 22 -21.86 -20.47 35.22
N GLY A 23 -21.38 -19.78 36.20
CA GLY A 23 -21.70 -19.70 37.63
C GLY A 23 -20.70 -20.51 38.47
N CYS A 24 -20.05 -19.78 39.38
CA CYS A 24 -19.32 -20.19 40.59
C CYS A 24 -17.81 -19.90 40.54
N SER A 25 -17.31 -18.85 41.22
CA SER A 25 -17.22 -18.58 42.67
C SER A 25 -16.01 -19.26 43.34
N SER A 26 -15.10 -18.48 43.88
CA SER A 26 -14.68 -18.27 45.27
C SER A 26 -13.29 -17.61 45.29
N ALA A 27 -13.15 -16.41 45.75
CA ALA A 27 -13.07 -15.87 47.09
C ALA A 27 -11.67 -15.90 47.73
N THR A 28 -11.22 -14.70 48.07
CA THR A 28 -10.49 -14.20 49.25
C THR A 28 -8.96 -14.41 49.32
N LYS A 29 -8.13 -13.37 49.40
CA LYS A 29 -7.90 -12.56 50.58
C LYS A 29 -6.87 -11.44 50.34
N THR A 30 -7.14 -10.32 50.96
CA THR A 30 -6.39 -9.09 51.15
C THR A 30 -5.03 -9.32 51.79
N GLU A 31 -4.00 -8.59 51.30
CA GLU A 31 -3.10 -7.90 52.24
C GLU A 31 -2.35 -6.74 51.55
N LYS A 32 -2.27 -5.66 52.28
CA LYS A 32 -1.78 -4.32 52.02
C LYS A 32 -0.32 -4.26 52.45
N THR A 33 0.58 -3.72 51.60
CA THR A 33 1.79 -3.05 52.11
C THR A 33 2.31 -2.02 51.08
N GLU A 34 2.75 -0.91 51.63
CA GLU A 34 3.11 0.37 51.04
C GLU A 34 4.46 0.39 50.29
N MET A 35 4.51 1.38 49.39
CA MET A 35 5.61 2.27 48.97
C MET A 35 6.99 1.70 48.66
N ALA A 36 7.39 1.89 47.37
CA ALA A 36 8.68 2.50 47.04
C ALA A 36 8.63 3.12 45.63
N SER A 37 8.79 4.43 45.60
CA SER A 37 8.99 5.24 44.41
C SER A 37 10.35 4.92 43.79
N THR A 38 10.38 4.48 42.54
CA THR A 38 11.62 4.49 41.74
C THR A 38 11.30 4.93 40.33
N SER A 39 11.75 6.13 40.01
CA SER A 39 11.76 6.69 38.65
C SER A 39 12.55 5.77 37.73
N ALA A 40 11.93 5.14 36.78
CA ALA A 40 12.60 4.47 35.68
C ALA A 40 12.31 5.27 34.40
N SER A 41 13.39 5.79 33.81
CA SER A 41 13.45 6.43 32.51
C SER A 41 12.81 5.50 31.44
N VAL A 42 11.77 5.97 30.80
CA VAL A 42 11.23 5.32 29.62
C VAL A 42 12.14 5.62 28.43
N VAL A 43 12.96 4.65 28.10
CA VAL A 43 13.61 4.58 26.78
C VAL A 43 12.51 4.27 25.79
N ALA A 44 12.21 5.22 24.92
CA ALA A 44 11.30 5.01 23.81
C ALA A 44 11.91 3.95 22.88
N SER A 45 11.41 2.73 22.99
CA SER A 45 11.69 1.66 22.04
C SER A 45 10.83 1.91 20.81
N SER A 46 11.44 2.42 19.75
CA SER A 46 10.84 2.47 18.42
C SER A 46 10.69 1.02 17.93
N SER A 47 9.48 0.49 18.04
CA SER A 47 9.13 -0.79 17.44
C SER A 47 9.17 -0.67 15.91
N PRO A 48 9.86 -1.58 15.20
CA PRO A 48 9.78 -1.61 13.75
C PRO A 48 8.35 -1.99 13.32
N VAL A 49 7.83 -1.26 12.35
CA VAL A 49 6.57 -1.56 11.67
C VAL A 49 6.64 -3.01 11.17
N PRO A 50 5.66 -3.87 11.46
CA PRO A 50 5.65 -5.21 10.90
C PRO A 50 5.45 -5.11 9.39
N ALA A 51 6.50 -5.37 8.62
CA ALA A 51 6.35 -5.80 7.25
C ALA A 51 5.51 -7.07 7.29
N THR A 52 4.32 -7.03 6.70
CA THR A 52 3.49 -8.22 6.53
C THR A 52 4.25 -9.16 5.61
N SER A 53 5.07 -10.02 6.21
CA SER A 53 5.76 -11.09 5.51
C SER A 53 4.71 -12.10 5.07
N ALA A 54 4.17 -11.92 3.86
CA ALA A 54 3.55 -13.03 3.16
C ALA A 54 4.67 -14.07 2.94
N THR A 55 4.52 -15.26 3.50
CA THR A 55 5.42 -16.39 3.24
C THR A 55 5.37 -16.68 1.74
N PRO A 56 6.50 -16.60 1.00
CA PRO A 56 6.48 -16.82 -0.43
C PRO A 56 6.04 -18.26 -0.72
N ALA A 57 5.11 -18.42 -1.65
CA ALA A 57 4.82 -19.71 -2.25
C ALA A 57 6.11 -20.23 -2.89
N SER A 58 6.50 -21.46 -2.58
CA SER A 58 7.69 -22.13 -3.13
C SER A 58 7.67 -22.04 -4.66
N GLY A 59 8.58 -21.25 -5.23
CA GLY A 59 8.67 -20.98 -6.67
C GLY A 59 8.39 -19.55 -7.10
N ALA A 60 8.03 -18.64 -6.19
CA ALA A 60 7.83 -17.23 -6.51
C ALA A 60 9.15 -16.54 -6.88
N ALA A 61 9.12 -15.70 -7.92
CA ALA A 61 10.27 -14.89 -8.31
C ALA A 61 10.61 -13.87 -7.20
N MET A 62 11.92 -13.59 -7.00
CA MET A 62 12.42 -12.70 -5.94
C MET A 62 11.81 -11.31 -6.04
N THR A 63 11.33 -10.79 -4.92
CA THR A 63 10.83 -9.41 -4.79
C THR A 63 11.94 -8.44 -4.38
N ILE A 64 11.69 -7.12 -4.45
CA ILE A 64 12.63 -6.10 -3.94
C ILE A 64 12.90 -6.32 -2.45
N ASN A 65 11.88 -6.60 -1.64
CA ASN A 65 12.03 -6.80 -0.20
C ASN A 65 12.90 -8.00 0.14
N GLU A 66 12.75 -9.11 -0.60
CA GLU A 66 13.60 -10.29 -0.44
C GLU A 66 15.05 -10.01 -0.88
N TYR A 67 15.24 -9.25 -1.97
CA TYR A 67 16.57 -8.81 -2.41
C TYR A 67 17.26 -7.94 -1.36
N ILE A 68 16.57 -6.95 -0.81
CA ILE A 68 17.07 -6.07 0.26
C ILE A 68 17.49 -6.90 1.48
N THR A 69 16.60 -7.78 1.95
CA THR A 69 16.86 -8.64 3.11
C THR A 69 18.03 -9.58 2.89
N LYS A 70 18.06 -10.28 1.75
CA LYS A 70 19.08 -11.28 1.42
C LYS A 70 20.49 -10.68 1.26
N ASN A 71 20.57 -9.43 0.83
CA ASN A 71 21.84 -8.74 0.61
C ASN A 71 22.24 -7.79 1.74
N ASN A 72 21.51 -7.78 2.87
CA ASN A 72 21.74 -6.89 4.01
C ASN A 72 21.80 -5.41 3.59
N ILE A 73 20.95 -5.01 2.65
CA ILE A 73 20.81 -3.63 2.22
C ILE A 73 20.00 -2.89 3.27
N ALA A 74 20.51 -1.75 3.74
CA ALA A 74 19.75 -0.91 4.68
C ALA A 74 18.74 -0.06 3.90
N GLU A 75 17.49 -0.09 4.34
CA GLU A 75 16.40 0.71 3.80
C GLU A 75 15.99 1.80 4.80
N THR A 76 15.91 3.04 4.33
CA THR A 76 15.47 4.19 5.12
C THR A 76 14.36 4.90 4.35
N PRO A 77 13.10 4.78 4.78
CA PRO A 77 12.00 5.55 4.19
C PRO A 77 12.24 7.06 4.34
N PHE A 78 11.80 7.83 3.35
CA PHE A 78 11.84 9.29 3.42
C PHE A 78 10.51 9.92 2.99
N LYS A 79 10.29 11.14 3.45
CA LYS A 79 9.09 11.93 3.19
C LYS A 79 9.40 13.11 2.27
N LYS A 80 8.34 13.74 1.78
CA LYS A 80 8.44 14.96 0.99
C LYS A 80 9.27 16.02 1.72
N ASP A 81 10.11 16.69 0.95
CA ASP A 81 10.96 17.82 1.41
C ASP A 81 11.97 17.43 2.53
N GLN A 82 12.25 16.14 2.74
CA GLN A 82 13.28 15.72 3.69
C GLN A 82 14.68 16.08 3.16
N PRO A 83 15.54 16.73 3.97
CA PRO A 83 16.90 17.07 3.56
C PRO A 83 17.72 15.86 3.11
N GLY A 84 18.51 16.02 2.03
CA GLY A 84 19.37 14.96 1.51
C GLY A 84 18.63 13.86 0.73
N THR A 85 17.37 14.09 0.37
CA THR A 85 16.57 13.19 -0.47
C THR A 85 16.19 13.87 -1.80
N PRO A 86 15.82 13.13 -2.84
CA PRO A 86 15.32 13.71 -4.07
C PRO A 86 14.08 14.56 -3.83
N LYS A 87 14.03 15.72 -4.49
CA LYS A 87 12.79 16.49 -4.59
C LYS A 87 11.94 15.90 -5.71
N ILE A 88 10.72 15.49 -5.39
CA ILE A 88 9.78 14.90 -6.32
C ILE A 88 8.57 15.82 -6.43
N ASP A 89 8.40 16.44 -7.60
CA ASP A 89 7.26 17.31 -7.89
C ASP A 89 6.28 16.54 -8.78
N PHE A 90 5.23 15.97 -8.14
CA PHE A 90 4.15 15.33 -8.85
C PHE A 90 3.13 16.34 -9.38
N PRO A 91 2.59 16.15 -10.59
CA PRO A 91 1.38 16.85 -11.00
C PRO A 91 0.19 16.38 -10.17
N PHE A 92 -0.84 17.19 -10.11
CA PHE A 92 -2.10 16.79 -9.48
C PHE A 92 -3.11 16.45 -10.58
N PRO A 93 -3.52 15.15 -10.73
CA PRO A 93 -4.46 14.78 -11.76
C PRO A 93 -5.85 15.41 -11.54
N PRO A 94 -6.58 15.77 -12.63
CA PRO A 94 -7.95 16.27 -12.51
C PRO A 94 -8.86 15.26 -11.80
N ASP A 95 -9.77 15.76 -10.97
CA ASP A 95 -10.72 14.95 -10.20
C ASP A 95 -10.09 13.99 -9.18
N TRP A 96 -8.84 14.28 -8.76
CA TRP A 96 -8.19 13.59 -7.65
C TRP A 96 -7.92 14.57 -6.52
N SER A 97 -7.95 14.10 -5.29
CA SER A 97 -7.64 14.87 -4.09
C SER A 97 -6.63 14.14 -3.19
N LEU A 98 -6.03 14.86 -2.24
CA LEU A 98 -5.18 14.22 -1.24
C LEU A 98 -6.02 13.25 -0.42
N ALA A 99 -5.48 12.07 -0.17
CA ALA A 99 -6.17 11.05 0.62
C ALA A 99 -6.35 11.41 2.10
N GLY A 100 -5.70 12.49 2.56
CA GLY A 100 -5.83 12.98 3.94
C GLY A 100 -5.49 11.88 4.95
N ASP A 101 -6.38 11.67 5.91
CA ASP A 101 -6.24 10.65 6.97
C ASP A 101 -6.23 9.20 6.44
N LYS A 102 -6.58 8.99 5.17
CA LYS A 102 -6.44 7.69 4.50
C LYS A 102 -5.03 7.45 3.97
N THR A 103 -4.12 8.42 4.07
CA THR A 103 -2.72 8.24 3.69
C THR A 103 -2.01 7.42 4.76
N PRO A 104 -1.45 6.24 4.45
CA PRO A 104 -0.70 5.47 5.44
C PRO A 104 0.54 6.23 5.94
N ASP A 105 0.87 6.08 7.21
CA ASP A 105 2.01 6.77 7.83
C ASP A 105 3.35 6.47 7.14
N TRP A 106 3.49 5.28 6.57
CA TRP A 106 4.68 4.87 5.82
C TRP A 106 4.72 5.40 4.38
N ALA A 107 3.60 5.87 3.80
CA ALA A 107 3.57 6.36 2.43
C ALA A 107 4.27 7.72 2.29
N TYR A 108 4.91 7.96 1.15
CA TYR A 108 5.43 9.27 0.76
C TYR A 108 4.30 10.28 0.53
N GLY A 109 3.16 9.80 0.00
CA GLY A 109 1.93 10.52 -0.21
C GLY A 109 0.89 9.64 -0.85
N ALA A 110 -0.37 10.06 -0.82
CA ALA A 110 -1.47 9.34 -1.45
C ALA A 110 -2.54 10.30 -1.97
N ILE A 111 -3.22 9.88 -3.04
CA ILE A 111 -4.35 10.57 -3.65
C ILE A 111 -5.50 9.60 -3.89
N ILE A 112 -6.71 10.14 -3.91
CA ILE A 112 -7.96 9.41 -4.07
C ILE A 112 -8.78 10.07 -5.17
N TYR A 113 -9.47 9.27 -5.97
CA TYR A 113 -10.34 9.78 -7.03
C TYR A 113 -11.68 10.28 -6.45
N ASP A 114 -12.09 11.49 -6.82
CA ASP A 114 -13.23 12.21 -6.21
C ASP A 114 -14.60 11.79 -6.77
N LYS A 115 -14.63 11.09 -7.91
CA LYS A 115 -15.86 10.69 -8.60
C LYS A 115 -15.94 9.17 -8.80
N PRO A 116 -15.76 8.36 -7.75
CA PRO A 116 -15.73 6.91 -7.87
C PRO A 116 -17.12 6.35 -8.21
N VAL A 117 -17.14 5.17 -8.83
CA VAL A 117 -18.38 4.38 -9.01
C VAL A 117 -18.90 3.90 -7.65
N ASP A 118 -18.00 3.43 -6.78
CA ASP A 118 -18.32 3.13 -5.38
C ASP A 118 -17.62 4.14 -4.45
N PRO A 119 -18.37 4.98 -3.73
CA PRO A 119 -17.81 5.95 -2.79
C PRO A 119 -17.04 5.32 -1.61
N ASN A 120 -17.29 4.04 -1.30
CA ASN A 120 -16.62 3.33 -0.22
C ASN A 120 -15.30 2.68 -0.69
N ASP A 121 -15.12 2.51 -2.00
CA ASP A 121 -13.92 1.90 -2.60
C ASP A 121 -13.44 2.70 -3.83
N PRO A 122 -13.04 3.96 -3.64
CA PRO A 122 -12.57 4.81 -4.72
C PRO A 122 -11.21 4.37 -5.24
N PRO A 123 -10.91 4.60 -6.54
CA PRO A 123 -9.57 4.49 -7.07
C PRO A 123 -8.56 5.25 -6.20
N TYR A 124 -7.45 4.60 -5.91
CA TYR A 124 -6.47 5.07 -4.95
C TYR A 124 -5.06 4.95 -5.51
N MET A 125 -4.25 5.99 -5.34
CA MET A 125 -2.83 5.95 -5.69
C MET A 125 -1.99 6.38 -4.50
N TYR A 126 -0.88 5.68 -4.27
CA TYR A 126 0.08 6.05 -3.24
C TYR A 126 1.51 5.85 -3.70
N ALA A 127 2.40 6.64 -3.14
CA ALA A 127 3.83 6.53 -3.38
C ALA A 127 4.55 6.04 -2.12
N ILE A 128 5.59 5.23 -2.32
CA ILE A 128 6.56 4.82 -1.31
C ILE A 128 7.91 5.33 -1.78
N ALA A 129 8.69 5.89 -0.87
CA ALA A 129 10.02 6.39 -1.19
C ALA A 129 11.02 5.98 -0.11
N SER A 130 12.13 5.37 -0.53
CA SER A 130 13.17 4.87 0.37
C SER A 130 14.57 5.14 -0.20
N LYS A 131 15.53 5.40 0.69
CA LYS A 131 16.95 5.34 0.40
C LYS A 131 17.49 3.96 0.73
N LEU A 132 18.12 3.33 -0.22
CA LEU A 132 18.81 2.04 -0.06
C LEU A 132 20.32 2.29 0.04
N THR A 133 20.96 1.74 1.07
CA THR A 133 22.40 1.86 1.28
C THR A 133 23.03 0.49 1.49
N GLY A 134 24.27 0.35 1.02
CA GLY A 134 25.00 -0.92 0.98
C GLY A 134 25.27 -1.36 -0.45
N ASN A 135 25.44 -2.65 -0.67
CA ASN A 135 25.70 -3.21 -2.00
C ASN A 135 24.39 -3.37 -2.79
N VAL A 136 23.80 -2.25 -3.19
CA VAL A 136 22.55 -2.21 -3.94
C VAL A 136 22.81 -2.04 -5.44
N ASP A 137 22.15 -2.85 -6.26
CA ASP A 137 22.19 -2.79 -7.73
C ASP A 137 20.84 -2.26 -8.26
N ALA A 138 20.87 -1.12 -8.94
CA ALA A 138 19.71 -0.49 -9.55
C ALA A 138 19.00 -1.40 -10.57
N ALA A 139 19.77 -2.16 -11.35
CA ALA A 139 19.22 -3.09 -12.34
C ALA A 139 18.44 -4.22 -11.66
N LYS A 140 18.90 -4.69 -10.49
CA LYS A 140 18.21 -5.72 -9.70
C LYS A 140 16.93 -5.18 -9.07
N ILE A 141 16.92 -3.93 -8.60
CA ILE A 141 15.69 -3.29 -8.13
C ILE A 141 14.63 -3.26 -9.24
N LEU A 142 15.01 -2.82 -10.44
CA LEU A 142 14.08 -2.77 -11.58
C LEU A 142 13.66 -4.17 -12.06
N GLU A 143 14.56 -5.16 -12.00
CA GLU A 143 14.27 -6.56 -12.36
C GLU A 143 13.24 -7.18 -11.42
N TYR A 144 13.33 -6.90 -10.12
CA TYR A 144 12.49 -7.54 -9.11
C TYR A 144 11.20 -6.78 -8.79
N ALA A 145 11.10 -5.52 -9.17
CA ALA A 145 9.93 -4.69 -8.91
C ALA A 145 8.60 -5.30 -9.39
N PRO A 146 8.49 -5.85 -10.61
CA PRO A 146 7.24 -6.43 -11.09
C PRO A 146 6.75 -7.61 -10.25
N ASN A 147 7.65 -8.31 -9.56
CA ASN A 147 7.31 -9.49 -8.77
C ASN A 147 6.48 -9.16 -7.53
N GLN A 148 6.49 -7.90 -7.07
CA GLN A 148 5.65 -7.46 -5.95
C GLN A 148 4.17 -7.45 -6.34
N VAL A 149 3.85 -6.95 -7.53
CA VAL A 149 2.47 -6.94 -8.04
C VAL A 149 2.06 -8.36 -8.45
N ALA A 150 2.98 -9.12 -9.05
CA ALA A 150 2.74 -10.50 -9.45
C ALA A 150 2.47 -11.45 -8.26
N ALA A 151 2.84 -11.04 -7.04
CA ALA A 151 2.54 -11.79 -5.81
C ALA A 151 1.11 -11.56 -5.27
N LEU A 152 0.32 -10.67 -5.87
CA LEU A 152 -1.07 -10.46 -5.48
C LEU A 152 -1.93 -11.69 -5.79
N PRO A 153 -2.99 -11.96 -5.00
CA PRO A 153 -3.85 -13.12 -5.21
C PRO A 153 -4.47 -13.14 -6.61
N ASP A 154 -4.40 -14.28 -7.27
CA ASP A 154 -4.94 -14.51 -8.63
C ASP A 154 -4.46 -13.48 -9.67
N TYR A 155 -3.26 -12.93 -9.49
CA TYR A 155 -2.74 -11.91 -10.39
C TYR A 155 -2.63 -12.41 -11.82
N LYS A 156 -3.12 -11.57 -12.75
CA LYS A 156 -2.99 -11.79 -14.19
C LYS A 156 -2.47 -10.50 -14.82
N PRO A 157 -1.29 -10.51 -15.44
CA PRO A 157 -0.76 -9.33 -16.09
C PRO A 157 -1.65 -8.89 -17.25
N VAL A 158 -1.86 -7.58 -17.39
CA VAL A 158 -2.50 -6.98 -18.57
C VAL A 158 -1.50 -6.87 -19.71
N THR A 159 -0.25 -6.56 -19.37
CA THR A 159 0.91 -6.53 -20.28
C THR A 159 2.15 -7.04 -19.54
N GLU A 160 3.15 -7.47 -20.29
CA GLU A 160 4.47 -7.74 -19.72
C GLU A 160 5.05 -6.47 -19.08
N PRO A 161 5.85 -6.61 -18.01
CA PRO A 161 6.54 -5.48 -17.40
C PRO A 161 7.34 -4.69 -18.43
N THR A 162 7.18 -3.37 -18.44
CA THR A 162 7.78 -2.49 -19.46
C THR A 162 8.81 -1.57 -18.85
N LYS A 163 10.02 -1.55 -19.42
CA LYS A 163 11.03 -0.54 -19.08
C LYS A 163 10.58 0.82 -19.59
N THR A 164 10.71 1.83 -18.76
CA THR A 164 10.25 3.20 -19.00
C THR A 164 11.16 4.19 -18.24
N SER A 165 10.72 5.42 -18.11
CA SER A 165 11.37 6.43 -17.27
C SER A 165 10.33 7.27 -16.53
N LEU A 166 10.76 7.95 -15.46
CA LEU A 166 9.98 8.98 -14.78
C LEU A 166 10.92 10.11 -14.34
N GLY A 167 10.59 11.34 -14.70
CA GLY A 167 11.42 12.49 -14.34
C GLY A 167 12.87 12.40 -14.86
N GLY A 168 13.12 11.63 -15.92
CA GLY A 168 14.43 11.40 -16.52
C GLY A 168 15.23 10.23 -15.92
N PHE A 169 14.66 9.46 -15.00
CA PHE A 169 15.30 8.31 -14.35
C PHE A 169 14.69 6.98 -14.82
N ASP A 170 15.53 5.94 -14.82
CA ASP A 170 15.12 4.61 -15.22
C ASP A 170 14.00 4.08 -14.32
N ALA A 171 13.01 3.47 -14.97
CA ALA A 171 11.85 2.90 -14.31
C ALA A 171 11.40 1.59 -14.97
N VAL A 172 10.59 0.84 -14.24
CA VAL A 172 9.81 -0.27 -14.74
C VAL A 172 8.37 -0.11 -14.30
N GLN A 173 7.44 -0.44 -15.19
CA GLN A 173 6.03 -0.45 -14.86
C GLN A 173 5.40 -1.81 -15.13
N SER A 174 4.40 -2.14 -14.33
CA SER A 174 3.59 -3.35 -14.46
C SER A 174 2.16 -3.07 -14.05
N ALA A 175 1.22 -3.76 -14.67
CA ALA A 175 -0.20 -3.68 -14.32
C ALA A 175 -0.87 -5.03 -14.58
N GLY A 176 -1.88 -5.33 -13.80
CA GLY A 176 -2.64 -6.55 -13.94
C GLY A 176 -3.91 -6.53 -13.11
N THR A 177 -4.73 -7.53 -13.33
CA THR A 177 -5.89 -7.79 -12.48
C THR A 177 -5.51 -8.72 -11.34
N TYR A 178 -6.22 -8.63 -10.23
CA TYR A 178 -6.04 -9.50 -9.07
C TYR A 178 -7.36 -9.62 -8.29
N SER A 179 -7.43 -10.56 -7.34
CA SER A 179 -8.61 -10.78 -6.50
C SER A 179 -8.36 -10.28 -5.08
N LYS A 180 -9.30 -9.52 -4.53
CA LYS A 180 -9.30 -9.13 -3.12
C LYS A 180 -10.72 -9.21 -2.58
N ASP A 181 -10.91 -9.96 -1.51
CA ASP A 181 -12.22 -10.16 -0.85
C ASP A 181 -13.32 -10.63 -1.82
N GLY A 182 -12.94 -11.48 -2.80
CA GLY A 182 -13.84 -12.00 -3.83
C GLY A 182 -14.16 -11.00 -4.96
N GLN A 183 -13.58 -9.81 -4.94
CA GLN A 183 -13.76 -8.78 -5.95
C GLN A 183 -12.55 -8.70 -6.88
N GLN A 184 -12.79 -8.58 -8.18
CA GLN A 184 -11.75 -8.35 -9.16
C GLN A 184 -11.32 -6.88 -9.15
N ARG A 185 -10.03 -6.65 -9.14
CA ARG A 185 -9.40 -5.33 -9.05
C ARG A 185 -8.31 -5.18 -10.10
N ILE A 186 -7.91 -3.94 -10.33
CA ILE A 186 -6.74 -3.56 -11.12
C ILE A 186 -5.68 -3.03 -10.17
N ALA A 187 -4.47 -3.56 -10.29
CA ALA A 187 -3.28 -3.00 -9.67
C ALA A 187 -2.30 -2.55 -10.76
N ALA A 188 -1.69 -1.37 -10.55
CA ALA A 188 -0.59 -0.88 -11.37
C ALA A 188 0.54 -0.38 -10.48
N GLN A 189 1.77 -0.59 -10.91
CA GLN A 189 2.96 -0.15 -10.18
C GLN A 189 3.99 0.40 -11.16
N LYS A 190 4.63 1.52 -10.78
CA LYS A 190 5.84 2.04 -11.40
C LYS A 190 6.92 2.17 -10.34
N THR A 191 8.07 1.55 -10.58
CA THR A 191 9.25 1.65 -9.73
C THR A 191 10.34 2.41 -10.46
N VAL A 192 10.87 3.44 -9.81
CA VAL A 192 11.88 4.35 -10.33
C VAL A 192 13.12 4.27 -9.47
N VAL A 193 14.30 4.27 -10.06
CA VAL A 193 15.59 4.29 -9.37
C VAL A 193 16.31 5.62 -9.64
N VAL A 194 16.69 6.31 -8.57
CA VAL A 194 17.40 7.60 -8.65
C VAL A 194 18.76 7.43 -7.99
N PRO A 195 19.88 7.53 -8.73
CA PRO A 195 21.21 7.42 -8.15
C PRO A 195 21.46 8.52 -7.12
N GLY A 196 22.07 8.17 -6.00
CA GLY A 196 22.55 9.10 -4.98
C GLY A 196 24.02 8.90 -4.70
N LYS A 197 24.66 9.86 -4.02
CA LYS A 197 26.09 9.81 -3.70
C LYS A 197 26.45 8.57 -2.85
N ASP A 198 25.62 8.25 -1.87
CA ASP A 198 25.88 7.19 -0.88
C ASP A 198 24.77 6.15 -0.88
N GLY A 199 24.25 5.77 -2.05
CA GLY A 199 23.20 4.78 -2.18
C GLY A 199 22.25 5.06 -3.34
N LEU A 200 21.14 4.37 -3.35
CA LEU A 200 20.10 4.44 -4.37
C LEU A 200 18.80 4.91 -3.74
N PHE A 201 18.13 5.86 -4.35
CA PHE A 201 16.75 6.17 -3.98
C PHE A 201 15.78 5.39 -4.86
N VAL A 202 14.78 4.80 -4.23
CA VAL A 202 13.72 4.06 -4.91
C VAL A 202 12.39 4.74 -4.63
N LEU A 203 11.66 5.04 -5.69
CA LEU A 203 10.29 5.55 -5.64
C LEU A 203 9.37 4.52 -6.27
N GLN A 204 8.35 4.08 -5.55
CA GLN A 204 7.28 3.25 -6.07
C GLN A 204 5.97 4.03 -6.08
N ILE A 205 5.31 4.09 -7.22
CA ILE A 205 3.96 4.62 -7.37
C ILE A 205 3.06 3.44 -7.61
N ASN A 206 2.06 3.28 -6.76
CA ASN A 206 1.12 2.18 -6.79
C ASN A 206 -0.28 2.75 -7.00
N ALA A 207 -1.08 2.06 -7.81
CA ALA A 207 -2.47 2.40 -8.05
C ALA A 207 -3.34 1.15 -7.90
N ASP A 208 -4.54 1.34 -7.39
CA ASP A 208 -5.52 0.28 -7.16
C ASP A 208 -6.95 0.80 -7.40
N SER A 209 -7.78 -0.04 -8.02
CA SER A 209 -9.22 0.20 -8.13
C SER A 209 -9.98 -1.10 -8.34
N ILE A 210 -11.28 -1.08 -8.14
CA ILE A 210 -12.18 -2.13 -8.64
C ILE A 210 -12.14 -2.18 -10.16
N ASP A 211 -12.42 -3.35 -10.73
CA ASP A 211 -12.54 -3.52 -12.19
C ASP A 211 -13.60 -2.57 -12.76
N GLY A 212 -13.35 -2.09 -13.97
CA GLY A 212 -14.19 -1.08 -14.65
C GLY A 212 -13.79 0.38 -14.39
N GLN A 213 -12.88 0.66 -13.44
CA GLN A 213 -12.38 2.02 -13.18
C GLN A 213 -10.91 2.23 -13.60
N GLN A 214 -10.34 1.32 -14.37
CA GLN A 214 -8.95 1.42 -14.85
C GLN A 214 -8.67 2.68 -15.67
N GLY A 215 -9.65 3.23 -16.37
CA GLY A 215 -9.49 4.42 -17.20
C GLY A 215 -8.97 5.62 -16.42
N VAL A 216 -9.53 5.91 -15.23
CA VAL A 216 -9.11 7.06 -14.41
C VAL A 216 -7.70 6.86 -13.83
N ILE A 217 -7.28 5.61 -13.58
CA ILE A 217 -5.90 5.30 -13.18
C ILE A 217 -4.94 5.54 -14.35
N ILE A 218 -5.30 5.10 -15.56
CA ILE A 218 -4.48 5.29 -16.77
C ILE A 218 -4.30 6.77 -17.06
N ASP A 219 -5.36 7.57 -17.00
CA ASP A 219 -5.30 9.01 -17.26
C ASP A 219 -4.41 9.73 -16.22
N ALA A 220 -4.56 9.38 -14.94
CA ALA A 220 -3.71 9.92 -13.88
C ALA A 220 -2.25 9.50 -14.05
N ALA A 221 -1.98 8.22 -14.37
CA ALA A 221 -0.63 7.70 -14.58
C ALA A 221 0.05 8.37 -15.78
N ASN A 222 -0.66 8.59 -16.88
CA ASN A 222 -0.14 9.30 -18.06
C ASN A 222 0.27 10.74 -17.72
N LEU A 223 -0.56 11.46 -16.96
CA LEU A 223 -0.23 12.81 -16.52
C LEU A 223 0.99 12.81 -15.58
N ILE A 224 1.06 11.87 -14.65
CA ILE A 224 2.20 11.69 -13.74
C ILE A 224 3.46 11.43 -14.57
N ASP A 225 3.41 10.56 -15.55
CA ASP A 225 4.54 10.24 -16.42
C ASP A 225 5.05 11.45 -17.20
N GLU A 226 4.13 12.24 -17.74
CA GLU A 226 4.46 13.41 -18.57
C GLU A 226 5.02 14.58 -17.75
N LYS A 227 4.51 14.81 -16.55
CA LYS A 227 4.74 16.06 -15.81
C LYS A 227 5.59 15.94 -14.57
N THR A 228 5.82 14.74 -14.04
CA THR A 228 6.65 14.57 -12.84
C THR A 228 8.08 15.05 -13.08
N LYS A 229 8.59 15.81 -12.13
CA LYS A 229 9.98 16.23 -12.08
C LYS A 229 10.66 15.62 -10.86
N ILE A 230 11.83 15.05 -11.08
CA ILE A 230 12.67 14.50 -10.02
C ILE A 230 14.02 15.22 -10.05
N THR A 231 14.36 15.85 -8.94
CA THR A 231 15.67 16.50 -8.77
C THR A 231 16.45 15.72 -7.72
N PRO A 232 17.59 15.10 -8.07
CA PRO A 232 18.43 14.39 -7.10
C PRO A 232 18.89 15.34 -5.98
N PRO A 233 19.26 14.80 -4.81
CA PRO A 233 19.89 15.60 -3.77
C PRO A 233 21.26 16.10 -4.25
N ALA A 234 21.65 17.26 -3.78
CA ALA A 234 22.96 17.87 -4.05
C ALA A 234 24.12 17.08 -3.43
#